data_d2d6923683c57fb01fb3a6cb466cd93b
#
_entry.id   d2d6923683c57fb01fb3a6cb466cd93b
#
_cell.length_a   1.000
_cell.length_b   1.000
_cell.length_c   1.000
_cell.angle_alpha   90.00
_cell.angle_beta   90.00
_cell.angle_gamma   90.00
#
_symmetry.space_group_name_H-M   'P 1'
#
loop_
_entity.id
_entity.type
_entity.pdbx_description
1 polymer ?
#
loop_
_entity_poly.entity_id
_entity_poly.type
_entity_poly.pdbx_seq_one_letter_code
_entity_poly.pdbx_strand_id
1 'polypeptide(L)'
;MHLLGHTLQFLSINPIGIGFGQHAGNLAIMQHGESAKCQAMYEVCWHIFFQGFHVRTHDFFNRQAQKLLVDNGFVVIPAQNPEFFIVYETNRYDGIPNFITTDAMLHNYHLFFNQLLKTVETQYLIPELKKLNTGMLAESQKQYESLKGTAWENAARRNVAFFAVGNRLLDPQAKIPEQVKEEVERELALIEAHQETAVSPVMTMGKSPDVLESLKEDYTQYIPRGHYVKSEELKNYFKTMMWYGRLTFRLKDQDEIRSAVLMTLALNRGENLKNWENIYRTTAFFVGKSDDLGYLDFQRILAEVYGNAVSLKQLATDSSQWELFMKKAAKLRPPAINSIPIFDETIQPDREREIKGFRFMG
;
A
#
# COMPACT_ATOMS: atom_id res chain seq x y z
N MET A 1 -17.86 -22.10 -17.59
CA MET A 1 -18.19 -22.69 -16.29
C MET A 1 -18.58 -21.53 -15.40
N HIS A 2 -19.88 -21.22 -15.32
CA HIS A 2 -20.41 -20.10 -14.55
C HIS A 2 -20.40 -20.46 -13.05
N LEU A 3 -19.53 -19.84 -12.28
CA LEU A 3 -19.66 -19.79 -10.83
C LEU A 3 -20.64 -18.66 -10.51
N LEU A 4 -21.89 -19.05 -10.22
CA LEU A 4 -22.89 -18.20 -9.61
C LEU A 4 -22.39 -17.81 -8.19
N GLY A 5 -21.97 -16.53 -8.04
CA GLY A 5 -21.66 -15.97 -6.75
C GLY A 5 -22.94 -15.85 -5.93
N HIS A 6 -23.15 -16.78 -5.01
CA HIS A 6 -24.23 -16.65 -4.01
C HIS A 6 -23.80 -15.59 -2.98
N THR A 7 -24.49 -14.48 -2.97
CA THR A 7 -24.38 -13.49 -1.90
C THR A 7 -25.07 -14.06 -0.65
N LEU A 8 -24.31 -14.23 0.42
CA LEU A 8 -24.81 -14.70 1.72
C LEU A 8 -25.17 -13.47 2.57
N GLN A 9 -26.41 -13.41 3.06
CA GLN A 9 -26.83 -12.43 4.04
C GLN A 9 -26.59 -12.98 5.46
N PHE A 10 -25.79 -12.25 6.25
CA PHE A 10 -25.61 -12.55 7.66
C PHE A 10 -26.57 -11.69 8.48
N LEU A 11 -27.50 -12.33 9.17
CA LEU A 11 -28.30 -11.71 10.22
C LEU A 11 -27.62 -12.02 11.56
N SER A 12 -26.85 -11.06 12.06
CA SER A 12 -26.26 -11.13 13.39
C SER A 12 -27.13 -10.35 14.36
N ILE A 13 -27.62 -11.01 15.37
CA ILE A 13 -28.22 -10.35 16.53
C ILE A 13 -27.09 -10.19 17.55
N ASN A 14 -26.54 -8.99 17.61
CA ASN A 14 -25.47 -8.67 18.56
C ASN A 14 -26.07 -8.54 19.97
N PRO A 15 -25.63 -9.31 20.96
CA PRO A 15 -26.18 -9.24 22.33
C PRO A 15 -25.75 -8.02 23.12
N ILE A 16 -24.94 -7.10 22.54
CA ILE A 16 -24.45 -5.91 23.23
C ILE A 16 -25.07 -4.66 22.61
N GLY A 17 -26.14 -4.19 23.24
CA GLY A 17 -26.58 -2.82 23.38
C GLY A 17 -26.50 -1.88 22.19
N ILE A 18 -27.53 -1.88 21.32
CA ILE A 18 -27.93 -0.65 20.65
C ILE A 18 -29.22 -0.21 21.34
N GLY A 19 -29.16 0.94 22.05
CA GLY A 19 -30.30 1.54 22.71
C GLY A 19 -31.33 1.98 21.69
N PHE A 20 -32.40 1.25 21.60
CA PHE A 20 -33.66 1.73 21.15
C PHE A 20 -34.52 1.92 22.41
N GLY A 21 -35.23 3.02 22.47
CA GLY A 21 -35.98 3.51 23.61
C GLY A 21 -36.57 2.45 24.56
N GLN A 22 -37.15 2.85 25.66
CA GLN A 22 -37.52 2.06 26.86
C GLN A 22 -38.05 0.61 26.69
N HIS A 23 -38.25 0.13 25.48
CA HIS A 23 -38.69 -1.23 25.18
C HIS A 23 -37.57 -2.19 24.74
N ALA A 24 -36.36 -1.72 24.45
CA ALA A 24 -35.23 -2.55 24.06
C ALA A 24 -34.50 -3.19 25.26
N GLY A 25 -34.74 -2.73 26.46
CA GLY A 25 -34.11 -3.27 27.68
C GLY A 25 -34.40 -4.74 27.97
N ASN A 26 -35.46 -5.29 27.39
CA ASN A 26 -35.87 -6.69 27.63
C ASN A 26 -35.23 -7.69 26.64
N LEU A 27 -34.59 -7.23 25.56
CA LEU A 27 -33.88 -8.11 24.62
C LEU A 27 -32.47 -8.44 25.07
N ALA A 28 -31.88 -7.63 25.95
CA ALA A 28 -30.51 -7.81 26.43
C ALA A 28 -30.31 -8.93 27.49
N ILE A 29 -31.38 -9.60 27.91
CA ILE A 29 -31.38 -10.60 29.01
C ILE A 29 -31.37 -12.05 28.50
N MET A 30 -31.17 -12.29 27.22
CA MET A 30 -31.04 -13.66 26.71
C MET A 30 -29.59 -14.15 26.72
N GLN A 31 -28.96 -14.18 27.90
CA GLN A 31 -27.78 -15.00 28.16
C GLN A 31 -28.19 -16.27 28.90
N HIS A 32 -27.95 -17.39 28.22
CA HIS A 32 -27.85 -18.77 28.78
C HIS A 32 -28.75 -19.18 29.96
N GLY A 33 -29.68 -20.08 29.70
CA GLY A 33 -29.94 -21.10 30.67
C GLY A 33 -31.39 -21.36 31.14
N GLU A 34 -32.44 -20.91 30.45
CA GLU A 34 -33.81 -21.39 30.78
C GLU A 34 -34.67 -21.62 29.52
N SER A 35 -34.72 -22.88 29.07
CA SER A 35 -35.27 -23.22 27.74
C SER A 35 -36.76 -22.98 27.51
N ALA A 36 -37.60 -23.11 28.50
CA ALA A 36 -39.07 -23.02 28.33
C ALA A 36 -39.59 -21.55 28.44
N LYS A 37 -39.06 -20.76 29.36
CA LYS A 37 -39.40 -19.31 29.47
C LYS A 37 -38.79 -18.49 28.32
N CYS A 38 -37.62 -18.85 27.82
CA CYS A 38 -37.02 -18.28 26.64
C CYS A 38 -37.87 -18.51 25.39
N GLN A 39 -38.48 -19.69 25.26
CA GLN A 39 -39.27 -20.00 24.07
C GLN A 39 -40.60 -19.22 24.04
N ALA A 40 -41.31 -19.08 25.17
CA ALA A 40 -42.51 -18.28 25.28
C ALA A 40 -42.23 -16.76 25.12
N MET A 41 -41.14 -16.27 25.67
CA MET A 41 -40.72 -14.87 25.52
C MET A 41 -40.18 -14.60 24.10
N TYR A 42 -39.58 -15.58 23.47
CA TYR A 42 -39.14 -15.54 22.08
C TYR A 42 -40.33 -15.48 21.12
N GLU A 43 -41.37 -16.26 21.33
CA GLU A 43 -42.63 -16.17 20.54
C GLU A 43 -43.33 -14.84 20.73
N VAL A 44 -43.32 -14.27 21.92
CA VAL A 44 -43.91 -12.93 22.21
C VAL A 44 -43.04 -11.82 21.59
N CYS A 45 -41.74 -11.87 21.73
CA CYS A 45 -40.82 -10.94 21.08
C CYS A 45 -40.88 -11.07 19.55
N TRP A 46 -40.98 -12.30 19.04
CA TRP A 46 -41.20 -12.58 17.64
C TRP A 46 -42.52 -11.92 17.15
N HIS A 47 -43.62 -12.13 17.86
CA HIS A 47 -44.91 -11.54 17.52
C HIS A 47 -44.91 -10.02 17.59
N ILE A 48 -44.31 -9.42 18.59
CA ILE A 48 -44.28 -7.95 18.77
C ILE A 48 -43.27 -7.32 17.79
N PHE A 49 -42.10 -7.92 17.58
CA PHE A 49 -41.06 -7.38 16.72
C PHE A 49 -41.39 -7.57 15.24
N PHE A 50 -42.03 -8.67 14.85
CA PHE A 50 -42.35 -8.98 13.46
C PHE A 50 -43.75 -8.75 13.03
N GLN A 51 -44.73 -8.60 13.94
CA GLN A 51 -46.09 -8.11 13.55
C GLN A 51 -46.12 -6.61 13.28
N GLY A 52 -45.19 -5.84 13.87
CA GLY A 52 -44.99 -4.43 13.48
C GLY A 52 -44.24 -4.26 12.16
N PHE A 53 -43.51 -5.28 11.72
CA PHE A 53 -42.81 -5.34 10.45
C PHE A 53 -43.52 -6.37 9.57
N HIS A 54 -44.29 -5.95 8.60
CA HIS A 54 -44.79 -6.80 7.52
C HIS A 54 -43.60 -7.24 6.67
N VAL A 55 -42.66 -7.99 7.26
CA VAL A 55 -41.65 -8.64 6.51
C VAL A 55 -42.31 -9.86 5.89
N ARG A 56 -42.34 -9.98 4.57
CA ARG A 56 -42.61 -11.23 3.85
C ARG A 56 -41.52 -12.28 4.16
N THR A 57 -41.19 -12.44 5.45
CA THR A 57 -40.20 -13.35 5.95
C THR A 57 -40.78 -14.71 6.31
N HIS A 58 -42.11 -14.86 6.21
CA HIS A 58 -42.74 -16.15 6.49
C HIS A 58 -42.21 -17.31 5.66
N ASP A 59 -41.72 -17.02 4.44
CA ASP A 59 -41.20 -18.06 3.54
C ASP A 59 -39.71 -18.35 3.76
N PHE A 60 -38.94 -17.47 4.43
CA PHE A 60 -37.50 -17.62 4.60
C PHE A 60 -37.08 -18.22 5.96
N PHE A 61 -37.90 -18.00 7.03
CA PHE A 61 -37.61 -18.51 8.35
C PHE A 61 -38.35 -19.81 8.61
N ASN A 62 -37.89 -20.90 8.01
CA ASN A 62 -38.39 -22.22 8.37
C ASN A 62 -37.96 -22.61 9.80
N ARG A 63 -38.57 -23.65 10.36
CA ARG A 63 -38.26 -24.12 11.72
C ARG A 63 -36.79 -24.41 11.98
N GLN A 64 -36.04 -24.85 10.94
CA GLN A 64 -34.61 -25.11 11.03
C GLN A 64 -33.82 -23.82 11.15
N ALA A 65 -34.13 -22.79 10.37
CA ALA A 65 -33.50 -21.49 10.48
C ALA A 65 -33.76 -20.82 11.84
N GLN A 66 -35.00 -20.94 12.36
CA GLN A 66 -35.35 -20.48 13.70
C GLN A 66 -34.50 -21.18 14.78
N LYS A 67 -34.37 -22.50 14.69
CA LYS A 67 -33.53 -23.27 15.61
C LYS A 67 -32.07 -22.85 15.54
N LEU A 68 -31.50 -22.71 14.35
CA LEU A 68 -30.13 -22.25 14.18
C LEU A 68 -29.90 -20.84 14.74
N LEU A 69 -30.87 -19.94 14.57
CA LEU A 69 -30.80 -18.61 15.14
C LEU A 69 -30.78 -18.63 16.68
N VAL A 70 -31.59 -19.50 17.29
CA VAL A 70 -31.62 -19.69 18.76
C VAL A 70 -30.33 -20.33 19.26
N ASP A 71 -29.86 -21.39 18.60
CA ASP A 71 -28.70 -22.16 19.04
C ASP A 71 -27.37 -21.41 18.86
N ASN A 72 -27.24 -20.60 17.78
CA ASN A 72 -25.98 -19.99 17.38
C ASN A 72 -25.98 -18.45 17.54
N GLY A 73 -27.13 -17.82 17.76
CA GLY A 73 -27.27 -16.35 17.75
C GLY A 73 -27.28 -15.72 16.34
N PHE A 74 -27.11 -16.52 15.31
CA PHE A 74 -27.22 -16.12 13.91
C PHE A 74 -27.65 -17.29 13.02
N VAL A 75 -28.15 -16.97 11.83
CA VAL A 75 -28.46 -17.93 10.77
C VAL A 75 -28.08 -17.35 9.41
N VAL A 76 -27.53 -18.18 8.54
CA VAL A 76 -27.21 -17.82 7.15
C VAL A 76 -28.34 -18.33 6.26
N ILE A 77 -28.98 -17.40 5.53
CA ILE A 77 -30.07 -17.71 4.62
C ILE A 77 -29.59 -17.38 3.19
N PRO A 78 -29.78 -18.28 2.21
CA PRO A 78 -29.47 -17.98 0.81
C PRO A 78 -30.25 -16.74 0.35
N ALA A 79 -29.54 -15.72 -0.10
CA ALA A 79 -30.17 -14.50 -0.59
C ALA A 79 -30.57 -14.67 -2.08
N GLN A 80 -31.75 -14.17 -2.43
CA GLN A 80 -32.19 -14.08 -3.83
C GLN A 80 -31.66 -12.83 -4.53
N ASN A 81 -31.29 -11.81 -3.75
CA ASN A 81 -30.78 -10.54 -4.27
C ASN A 81 -29.28 -10.65 -4.59
N PRO A 82 -28.85 -10.30 -5.81
CA PRO A 82 -27.44 -10.38 -6.20
C PRO A 82 -26.55 -9.35 -5.52
N GLU A 83 -27.11 -8.24 -5.03
CA GLU A 83 -26.39 -7.13 -4.43
C GLU A 83 -26.99 -6.75 -3.07
N PHE A 84 -26.14 -6.41 -2.13
CA PHE A 84 -26.53 -6.08 -0.76
C PHE A 84 -27.49 -4.87 -0.70
N PHE A 85 -27.26 -3.84 -1.49
CA PHE A 85 -28.08 -2.63 -1.48
C PHE A 85 -29.50 -2.87 -2.01
N ILE A 86 -29.70 -3.89 -2.86
CA ILE A 86 -31.02 -4.21 -3.42
C ILE A 86 -32.03 -4.55 -2.30
N VAL A 87 -31.56 -5.15 -1.21
CA VAL A 87 -32.41 -5.44 -0.05
C VAL A 87 -32.99 -4.16 0.52
N TYR A 88 -32.15 -3.13 0.71
CA TYR A 88 -32.61 -1.83 1.21
C TYR A 88 -33.52 -1.09 0.22
N GLU A 89 -33.18 -1.18 -1.06
CA GLU A 89 -33.99 -0.54 -2.11
C GLU A 89 -35.34 -1.20 -2.25
N THR A 90 -35.44 -2.52 -2.26
CA THR A 90 -36.70 -3.27 -2.28
C THR A 90 -37.57 -2.92 -1.07
N ASN A 91 -37.00 -2.93 0.13
CA ASN A 91 -37.70 -2.55 1.34
C ASN A 91 -38.26 -1.14 1.24
N ARG A 92 -37.49 -0.19 0.67
CA ARG A 92 -37.95 1.19 0.47
C ARG A 92 -39.18 1.27 -0.46
N TYR A 93 -39.18 0.50 -1.55
CA TYR A 93 -40.30 0.46 -2.50
C TYR A 93 -41.54 -0.24 -1.89
N ASP A 94 -41.30 -1.26 -1.08
CA ASP A 94 -42.35 -2.02 -0.41
C ASP A 94 -42.88 -1.34 0.86
N GLY A 95 -42.36 -0.16 1.22
CA GLY A 95 -42.74 0.56 2.44
C GLY A 95 -42.29 -0.15 3.72
N ILE A 96 -41.33 -1.05 3.64
CA ILE A 96 -40.79 -1.78 4.78
C ILE A 96 -39.64 -0.95 5.40
N PRO A 97 -39.65 -0.69 6.72
CA PRO A 97 -38.56 0.01 7.38
C PRO A 97 -37.22 -0.72 7.23
N ASN A 98 -36.20 0.01 6.83
CA ASN A 98 -34.84 -0.54 6.72
C ASN A 98 -34.15 -0.55 8.08
N PHE A 99 -33.50 -1.65 8.36
CA PHE A 99 -32.58 -1.80 9.47
C PHE A 99 -31.15 -1.41 9.01
N ILE A 100 -30.61 -0.34 9.59
CA ILE A 100 -29.24 0.07 9.34
C ILE A 100 -28.37 -0.50 10.46
N THR A 101 -27.60 -1.54 10.14
CA THR A 101 -26.65 -2.16 11.07
C THR A 101 -25.27 -1.53 10.92
N THR A 102 -24.41 -1.71 11.93
CA THR A 102 -23.00 -1.31 11.87
C THR A 102 -22.28 -2.00 10.70
N ASP A 103 -22.61 -3.27 10.45
CA ASP A 103 -22.04 -4.03 9.34
C ASP A 103 -22.43 -3.44 7.99
N ALA A 104 -23.68 -3.01 7.82
CA ALA A 104 -24.13 -2.33 6.60
C ALA A 104 -23.36 -1.02 6.38
N MET A 105 -23.18 -0.23 7.44
CA MET A 105 -22.42 1.02 7.36
C MET A 105 -20.94 0.78 7.02
N LEU A 106 -20.30 -0.16 7.70
CA LEU A 106 -18.90 -0.52 7.45
C LEU A 106 -18.69 -1.08 6.04
N HIS A 107 -19.63 -1.90 5.56
CA HIS A 107 -19.59 -2.42 4.19
C HIS A 107 -19.70 -1.30 3.15
N ASN A 108 -20.67 -0.39 3.31
CA ASN A 108 -20.80 0.76 2.42
C ASN A 108 -19.56 1.67 2.45
N TYR A 109 -19.01 1.91 3.64
CA TYR A 109 -17.75 2.64 3.77
C TYR A 109 -16.60 1.95 3.01
N HIS A 110 -16.48 0.63 3.15
CA HIS A 110 -15.49 -0.16 2.43
C HIS A 110 -15.66 -0.04 0.91
N LEU A 111 -16.89 -0.16 0.40
CA LEU A 111 -17.16 -0.02 -1.04
C LEU A 111 -16.82 1.40 -1.53
N PHE A 112 -17.26 2.41 -0.79
CA PHE A 112 -16.95 3.81 -1.10
C PHE A 112 -15.44 4.07 -1.10
N PHE A 113 -14.74 3.62 -0.06
CA PHE A 113 -13.30 3.84 0.08
C PHE A 113 -12.51 3.15 -1.03
N ASN A 114 -12.85 1.90 -1.37
CA ASN A 114 -12.24 1.20 -2.50
C ASN A 114 -12.48 1.92 -3.84
N GLN A 115 -13.68 2.43 -4.06
CA GLN A 115 -13.99 3.17 -5.29
C GLN A 115 -13.26 4.51 -5.32
N LEU A 116 -13.15 5.19 -4.17
CA LEU A 116 -12.40 6.44 -4.04
C LEU A 116 -10.93 6.23 -4.38
N LEU A 117 -10.26 5.24 -3.75
CA LEU A 117 -8.86 4.92 -4.02
C LEU A 117 -8.65 4.58 -5.49
N LYS A 118 -9.46 3.67 -6.04
CA LYS A 118 -9.40 3.31 -7.45
C LYS A 118 -9.50 4.54 -8.37
N THR A 119 -10.42 5.45 -8.08
CA THR A 119 -10.63 6.65 -8.90
C THR A 119 -9.43 7.59 -8.80
N VAL A 120 -8.94 7.86 -7.59
CA VAL A 120 -7.77 8.70 -7.36
C VAL A 120 -6.53 8.14 -8.07
N GLU A 121 -6.29 6.85 -7.93
CA GLU A 121 -5.13 6.19 -8.53
C GLU A 121 -5.20 6.20 -10.06
N THR A 122 -6.34 5.80 -10.65
CA THR A 122 -6.45 5.71 -12.10
C THR A 122 -6.52 7.06 -12.79
N GLN A 123 -7.21 8.04 -12.22
CA GLN A 123 -7.44 9.32 -12.89
C GLN A 123 -6.35 10.35 -12.61
N TYR A 124 -5.66 10.25 -11.45
CA TYR A 124 -4.70 11.27 -11.03
C TYR A 124 -3.29 10.70 -10.80
N LEU A 125 -3.13 9.66 -9.99
CA LEU A 125 -1.79 9.22 -9.58
C LEU A 125 -1.03 8.48 -10.68
N ILE A 126 -1.68 7.62 -11.47
CA ILE A 126 -1.03 6.93 -12.58
C ILE A 126 -0.53 7.91 -13.67
N PRO A 127 -1.30 8.91 -14.11
CA PRO A 127 -0.80 9.93 -15.01
C PRO A 127 0.39 10.73 -14.46
N GLU A 128 0.36 11.12 -13.18
CA GLU A 128 1.48 11.80 -12.53
C GLU A 128 2.71 10.90 -12.44
N LEU A 129 2.54 9.61 -12.11
CA LEU A 129 3.62 8.64 -12.02
C LEU A 129 4.26 8.38 -13.39
N LYS A 130 3.49 8.34 -14.48
CA LYS A 130 4.02 8.24 -15.86
C LYS A 130 4.93 9.44 -16.20
N LYS A 131 4.49 10.65 -15.86
CA LYS A 131 5.31 11.86 -16.07
C LYS A 131 6.57 11.83 -15.22
N LEU A 132 6.44 11.50 -13.94
CA LEU A 132 7.56 11.38 -13.00
C LEU A 132 8.59 10.37 -13.50
N ASN A 133 8.17 9.17 -13.87
CA ASN A 133 9.05 8.12 -14.38
C ASN A 133 9.85 8.57 -15.59
N THR A 134 9.17 9.18 -16.56
CA THR A 134 9.80 9.69 -17.78
C THR A 134 10.82 10.79 -17.47
N GLY A 135 10.44 11.76 -16.63
CA GLY A 135 11.30 12.86 -16.24
C GLY A 135 12.52 12.41 -15.43
N MET A 136 12.32 11.53 -14.45
CA MET A 136 13.40 11.01 -13.61
C MET A 136 14.38 10.13 -14.40
N LEU A 137 13.89 9.28 -15.30
CA LEU A 137 14.74 8.48 -16.16
C LEU A 137 15.59 9.38 -17.09
N ALA A 138 14.99 10.37 -17.71
CA ALA A 138 15.70 11.32 -18.59
C ALA A 138 16.79 12.10 -17.84
N GLU A 139 16.50 12.60 -16.64
CA GLU A 139 17.49 13.31 -15.83
C GLU A 139 18.60 12.36 -15.32
N SER A 140 18.24 11.13 -14.94
CA SER A 140 19.25 10.13 -14.52
C SER A 140 20.20 9.76 -15.66
N GLN A 141 19.71 9.67 -16.90
CA GLN A 141 20.57 9.47 -18.08
C GLN A 141 21.52 10.64 -18.30
N LYS A 142 21.05 11.89 -18.19
CA LYS A 142 21.94 13.07 -18.29
C LYS A 142 22.99 13.10 -17.18
N GLN A 143 22.60 12.75 -15.96
CA GLN A 143 23.53 12.65 -14.83
C GLN A 143 24.60 11.57 -15.09
N TYR A 144 24.19 10.39 -15.57
CA TYR A 144 25.11 9.31 -15.92
C TYR A 144 26.13 9.76 -16.98
N GLU A 145 25.68 10.35 -18.08
CA GLU A 145 26.60 10.86 -19.12
C GLU A 145 27.59 11.91 -18.59
N SER A 146 27.14 12.76 -17.67
CA SER A 146 27.96 13.83 -17.09
C SER A 146 28.95 13.34 -16.04
N LEU A 147 28.72 12.17 -15.45
CA LEU A 147 29.51 11.65 -14.32
C LEU A 147 30.37 10.45 -14.69
N LYS A 148 30.43 10.06 -15.97
CA LYS A 148 31.31 9.00 -16.46
C LYS A 148 32.77 9.28 -16.08
N GLY A 149 33.46 8.23 -15.63
CA GLY A 149 34.88 8.32 -15.18
C GLY A 149 35.06 8.95 -13.79
N THR A 150 33.98 9.28 -13.07
CA THR A 150 34.06 9.81 -11.71
C THR A 150 33.64 8.76 -10.68
N ALA A 151 33.89 9.03 -9.39
CA ALA A 151 33.41 8.21 -8.28
C ALA A 151 31.87 8.15 -8.16
N TRP A 152 31.13 8.90 -8.96
CA TRP A 152 29.67 8.98 -8.99
C TRP A 152 29.04 8.20 -10.15
N GLU A 153 29.86 7.68 -11.06
CA GLU A 153 29.39 6.99 -12.27
C GLU A 153 28.46 5.81 -11.95
N ASN A 154 28.87 4.94 -11.02
CA ASN A 154 28.10 3.77 -10.67
C ASN A 154 26.76 4.13 -10.01
N ALA A 155 26.75 5.12 -9.14
CA ALA A 155 25.55 5.64 -8.50
C ALA A 155 24.56 6.24 -9.53
N ALA A 156 25.09 6.98 -10.52
CA ALA A 156 24.28 7.53 -11.61
C ALA A 156 23.71 6.40 -12.51
N ARG A 157 24.52 5.39 -12.83
CA ARG A 157 24.08 4.20 -13.60
C ARG A 157 23.00 3.42 -12.86
N ARG A 158 23.13 3.24 -11.54
CA ARG A 158 22.09 2.62 -10.70
C ARG A 158 20.78 3.39 -10.78
N ASN A 159 20.80 4.73 -10.76
CA ASN A 159 19.58 5.54 -10.89
C ASN A 159 18.91 5.34 -12.26
N VAL A 160 19.68 5.23 -13.34
CA VAL A 160 19.12 4.87 -14.65
C VAL A 160 18.41 3.52 -14.59
N ALA A 161 19.03 2.51 -13.96
CA ALA A 161 18.40 1.19 -13.79
C ALA A 161 17.14 1.27 -12.91
N PHE A 162 17.20 1.96 -11.77
CA PHE A 162 16.11 2.10 -10.83
C PHE A 162 14.85 2.72 -11.49
N PHE A 163 15.01 3.82 -12.23
CA PHE A 163 13.89 4.44 -12.94
C PHE A 163 13.48 3.67 -14.21
N ALA A 164 14.38 2.93 -14.83
CA ALA A 164 14.03 2.04 -15.94
C ALA A 164 13.16 0.85 -15.49
N VAL A 165 13.43 0.26 -14.31
CA VAL A 165 12.56 -0.75 -13.69
C VAL A 165 11.17 -0.15 -13.43
N GLY A 166 11.08 0.99 -12.73
CA GLY A 166 9.80 1.63 -12.44
C GLY A 166 9.01 1.99 -13.72
N ASN A 167 9.70 2.47 -14.75
CA ASN A 167 9.07 2.79 -16.03
C ASN A 167 8.54 1.54 -16.73
N ARG A 168 9.30 0.44 -16.72
CA ARG A 168 8.92 -0.84 -17.34
C ARG A 168 7.80 -1.56 -16.58
N LEU A 169 7.74 -1.42 -15.25
CA LEU A 169 6.64 -1.94 -14.43
C LEU A 169 5.34 -1.21 -14.74
N LEU A 170 5.38 0.12 -14.91
CA LEU A 170 4.20 0.92 -15.21
C LEU A 170 3.74 0.78 -16.66
N ASP A 171 4.68 0.74 -17.58
CA ASP A 171 4.46 0.56 -19.02
C ASP A 171 5.29 -0.63 -19.53
N PRO A 172 4.67 -1.81 -19.73
CA PRO A 172 5.34 -3.00 -20.24
C PRO A 172 5.98 -2.83 -21.63
N GLN A 173 5.73 -1.77 -22.35
CA GLN A 173 6.35 -1.47 -23.65
C GLN A 173 7.46 -0.41 -23.54
N ALA A 174 7.71 0.15 -22.37
CA ALA A 174 8.78 1.13 -22.18
C ALA A 174 10.16 0.54 -22.53
N LYS A 175 10.96 1.34 -23.24
CA LYS A 175 12.31 0.92 -23.63
C LYS A 175 13.26 0.94 -22.43
N ILE A 176 14.04 -0.11 -22.30
CA ILE A 176 15.11 -0.20 -21.30
C ILE A 176 16.40 0.35 -21.95
N PRO A 177 17.10 1.31 -21.29
CA PRO A 177 18.39 1.79 -21.77
C PRO A 177 19.44 0.66 -21.81
N GLU A 178 20.17 0.55 -22.90
CA GLU A 178 21.08 -0.58 -23.16
C GLU A 178 22.15 -0.75 -22.07
N GLN A 179 22.66 0.36 -21.51
CA GLN A 179 23.71 0.35 -20.49
C GLN A 179 23.30 -0.29 -19.14
N VAL A 180 22.00 -0.56 -18.93
CA VAL A 180 21.47 -1.14 -17.69
C VAL A 180 20.51 -2.31 -17.95
N LYS A 181 20.50 -2.81 -19.18
CA LYS A 181 19.48 -3.77 -19.65
C LYS A 181 19.52 -5.07 -18.85
N GLU A 182 20.72 -5.61 -18.66
CA GLU A 182 20.87 -6.89 -17.96
C GLU A 182 20.35 -6.83 -16.52
N GLU A 183 20.76 -5.80 -15.76
CA GLU A 183 20.35 -5.65 -14.37
C GLU A 183 18.84 -5.39 -14.26
N VAL A 184 18.30 -4.57 -15.16
CA VAL A 184 16.86 -4.26 -15.19
C VAL A 184 16.04 -5.51 -15.53
N GLU A 185 16.43 -6.28 -16.54
CA GLU A 185 15.72 -7.51 -16.92
C GLU A 185 15.74 -8.55 -15.79
N ARG A 186 16.89 -8.70 -15.11
CA ARG A 186 17.01 -9.59 -13.95
C ARG A 186 16.13 -9.14 -12.78
N GLU A 187 16.08 -7.84 -12.49
CA GLU A 187 15.24 -7.28 -11.43
C GLU A 187 13.74 -7.50 -11.75
N LEU A 188 13.34 -7.22 -12.98
CA LEU A 188 11.96 -7.44 -13.43
C LEU A 188 11.56 -8.92 -13.37
N ALA A 189 12.46 -9.84 -13.67
CA ALA A 189 12.21 -11.27 -13.56
C ALA A 189 11.94 -11.71 -12.11
N LEU A 190 12.69 -11.17 -11.13
CA LEU A 190 12.45 -11.42 -9.70
C LEU A 190 11.11 -10.83 -9.25
N ILE A 191 10.79 -9.59 -9.66
CA ILE A 191 9.51 -8.96 -9.36
C ILE A 191 8.35 -9.76 -9.94
N GLU A 192 8.46 -10.28 -11.16
CA GLU A 192 7.39 -11.07 -11.79
C GLU A 192 7.25 -12.46 -11.18
N ALA A 193 8.36 -13.06 -10.76
CA ALA A 193 8.33 -14.36 -10.10
C ALA A 193 7.68 -14.31 -8.70
N HIS A 194 7.84 -13.21 -7.97
CA HIS A 194 7.36 -12.93 -6.59
C HIS A 194 7.40 -14.14 -5.64
N GLN A 195 8.47 -14.93 -5.68
CA GLN A 195 8.55 -16.20 -4.96
C GLN A 195 9.33 -16.12 -3.64
N GLU A 196 10.38 -15.30 -3.59
CA GLU A 196 11.32 -15.32 -2.48
C GLU A 196 11.94 -13.95 -2.19
N THR A 197 12.70 -13.92 -1.10
CA THR A 197 13.59 -12.82 -0.82
C THR A 197 14.94 -13.08 -1.50
N ALA A 198 15.40 -12.16 -2.32
CA ALA A 198 16.65 -12.27 -3.06
C ALA A 198 17.43 -10.96 -3.06
N VAL A 199 18.71 -11.05 -3.42
CA VAL A 199 19.57 -9.87 -3.61
C VAL A 199 19.10 -9.09 -4.84
N SER A 200 18.86 -7.77 -4.67
CA SER A 200 18.46 -6.91 -5.79
C SER A 200 19.60 -6.70 -6.77
N PRO A 201 19.46 -7.10 -8.05
CA PRO A 201 20.44 -6.84 -9.10
C PRO A 201 20.76 -5.35 -9.28
N VAL A 202 19.77 -4.49 -9.19
CA VAL A 202 19.93 -3.03 -9.34
C VAL A 202 20.70 -2.44 -8.17
N MET A 203 20.39 -2.84 -6.93
CA MET A 203 21.06 -2.29 -5.75
C MET A 203 22.50 -2.77 -5.58
N THR A 204 22.86 -3.90 -6.16
CA THR A 204 24.22 -4.47 -6.12
C THR A 204 25.09 -4.10 -7.30
N MET A 205 24.60 -3.28 -8.22
CA MET A 205 25.38 -2.81 -9.37
C MET A 205 26.73 -2.24 -8.94
N GLY A 206 27.80 -2.70 -9.60
CA GLY A 206 29.18 -2.25 -9.37
C GLY A 206 29.79 -2.67 -8.02
N LYS A 207 29.13 -3.56 -7.28
CA LYS A 207 29.63 -4.11 -6.01
C LYS A 207 30.17 -5.51 -6.18
N SER A 208 31.17 -5.84 -5.37
CA SER A 208 31.59 -7.24 -5.21
C SER A 208 30.42 -8.04 -4.60
N PRO A 209 30.17 -9.28 -5.04
CA PRO A 209 29.07 -10.08 -4.52
C PRO A 209 29.37 -10.53 -3.08
N ASP A 210 29.01 -9.70 -2.13
CA ASP A 210 28.93 -10.04 -0.71
C ASP A 210 27.44 -10.17 -0.35
N VAL A 211 27.02 -11.41 -0.15
CA VAL A 211 25.61 -11.73 0.12
C VAL A 211 25.14 -11.14 1.46
N LEU A 212 26.06 -10.95 2.42
CA LEU A 212 25.73 -10.41 3.75
C LEU A 212 25.53 -8.88 3.71
N GLU A 213 26.35 -8.20 2.93
CA GLU A 213 26.29 -6.74 2.80
C GLU A 213 25.33 -6.25 1.70
N SER A 214 24.91 -7.15 0.80
CA SER A 214 24.02 -6.82 -0.30
C SER A 214 22.58 -6.55 0.18
N LEU A 215 21.91 -5.56 -0.43
CA LEU A 215 20.51 -5.32 -0.15
C LEU A 215 19.67 -6.48 -0.69
N LYS A 216 18.90 -7.08 0.20
CA LYS A 216 17.89 -8.08 -0.15
C LYS A 216 16.52 -7.43 -0.18
N GLU A 217 15.73 -7.83 -1.17
CA GLU A 217 14.32 -7.42 -1.30
C GLU A 217 13.41 -8.64 -1.19
N ASP A 218 12.29 -8.47 -0.53
CA ASP A 218 11.24 -9.47 -0.43
C ASP A 218 10.28 -9.31 -1.63
N TYR A 219 10.52 -10.08 -2.68
CA TYR A 219 9.74 -10.01 -3.91
C TYR A 219 8.32 -10.57 -3.76
N THR A 220 8.00 -11.29 -2.68
CA THR A 220 6.62 -11.74 -2.40
C THR A 220 5.67 -10.56 -2.17
N GLN A 221 6.21 -9.39 -1.82
CA GLN A 221 5.42 -8.17 -1.60
C GLN A 221 4.88 -7.54 -2.89
N TYR A 222 5.38 -7.96 -4.05
CA TYR A 222 4.94 -7.42 -5.36
C TYR A 222 3.68 -8.08 -5.91
N ILE A 223 3.04 -8.99 -5.17
CA ILE A 223 1.77 -9.62 -5.53
C ILE A 223 0.64 -8.60 -5.36
N PRO A 224 -0.04 -8.17 -6.45
CA PRO A 224 -1.16 -7.25 -6.34
C PRO A 224 -2.31 -7.84 -5.54
N ARG A 225 -2.94 -7.03 -4.68
CA ARG A 225 -4.02 -7.44 -3.79
C ARG A 225 -5.11 -6.36 -3.69
N GLY A 226 -6.27 -6.72 -3.11
CA GLY A 226 -7.38 -5.79 -2.95
C GLY A 226 -7.91 -5.27 -4.29
N HIS A 227 -8.12 -3.98 -4.41
CA HIS A 227 -8.63 -3.37 -5.64
C HIS A 227 -7.61 -3.36 -6.79
N TYR A 228 -6.31 -3.56 -6.50
CA TYR A 228 -5.27 -3.58 -7.54
C TYR A 228 -5.38 -4.78 -8.51
N VAL A 229 -6.05 -5.88 -8.12
CA VAL A 229 -6.23 -7.04 -9.02
C VAL A 229 -7.26 -6.81 -10.13
N LYS A 230 -8.00 -5.69 -10.09
CA LYS A 230 -9.15 -5.45 -10.97
C LYS A 230 -8.79 -5.02 -12.39
N SER A 231 -7.59 -4.53 -12.64
CA SER A 231 -7.12 -4.18 -13.98
C SER A 231 -5.60 -4.29 -14.09
N GLU A 232 -5.07 -4.49 -15.30
CA GLU A 232 -3.62 -4.51 -15.53
C GLU A 232 -2.96 -3.16 -15.19
N GLU A 233 -3.64 -2.06 -15.47
CA GLU A 233 -3.14 -0.73 -15.14
C GLU A 233 -2.93 -0.56 -13.62
N LEU A 234 -3.88 -1.04 -12.80
CA LEU A 234 -3.76 -1.01 -11.35
C LEU A 234 -2.69 -1.97 -10.82
N LYS A 235 -2.54 -3.16 -11.42
CA LYS A 235 -1.47 -4.09 -11.08
C LYS A 235 -0.09 -3.48 -11.35
N ASN A 236 0.07 -2.85 -12.50
CA ASN A 236 1.30 -2.18 -12.88
C ASN A 236 1.62 -1.01 -11.94
N TYR A 237 0.61 -0.20 -11.62
CA TYR A 237 0.74 0.88 -10.63
C TYR A 237 1.19 0.34 -9.27
N PHE A 238 0.54 -0.69 -8.76
CA PHE A 238 0.90 -1.33 -7.49
C PHE A 238 2.36 -1.79 -7.48
N LYS A 239 2.80 -2.57 -8.48
CA LYS A 239 4.19 -3.04 -8.58
C LYS A 239 5.18 -1.87 -8.63
N THR A 240 4.85 -0.81 -9.37
CA THR A 240 5.70 0.38 -9.47
C THR A 240 5.80 1.13 -8.14
N MET A 241 4.70 1.33 -7.44
CA MET A 241 4.70 1.98 -6.13
C MET A 241 5.42 1.15 -5.07
N MET A 242 5.26 -0.18 -5.10
CA MET A 242 6.05 -1.09 -4.25
C MET A 242 7.55 -0.94 -4.52
N TRP A 243 7.98 -0.89 -5.78
CA TRP A 243 9.36 -0.66 -6.16
C TRP A 243 9.93 0.64 -5.60
N TYR A 244 9.21 1.73 -5.73
CA TYR A 244 9.65 3.05 -5.26
C TYR A 244 9.57 3.25 -3.74
N GLY A 245 8.67 2.55 -3.07
CA GLY A 245 8.46 2.68 -1.63
C GLY A 245 9.28 1.72 -0.78
N ARG A 246 9.74 0.58 -1.32
CA ARG A 246 10.40 -0.44 -0.51
C ARG A 246 11.93 -0.35 -0.49
N LEU A 247 12.54 0.03 -1.60
CA LEU A 247 14.00 0.06 -1.69
C LEU A 247 14.61 1.23 -0.92
N THR A 248 15.55 0.91 -0.04
CA THR A 248 16.29 1.86 0.77
C THR A 248 17.72 2.01 0.26
N PHE A 249 18.14 3.24 0.02
CA PHE A 249 19.52 3.62 -0.27
C PHE A 249 20.21 3.89 1.06
N ARG A 250 20.96 2.87 1.56
CA ARG A 250 21.43 2.79 2.95
C ARG A 250 22.60 3.72 3.22
N LEU A 251 22.58 4.40 4.39
CA LEU A 251 23.66 5.30 4.81
C LEU A 251 25.00 4.60 5.07
N LYS A 252 24.99 3.29 5.31
CA LYS A 252 26.22 2.50 5.43
C LYS A 252 27.03 2.39 4.13
N ASP A 253 26.38 2.61 3.01
CA ASP A 253 26.96 2.49 1.68
C ASP A 253 26.99 3.87 0.99
N GLN A 254 28.21 4.41 0.80
CA GLN A 254 28.38 5.72 0.20
C GLN A 254 27.87 5.79 -1.24
N ASP A 255 27.94 4.69 -1.98
CA ASP A 255 27.51 4.66 -3.37
C ASP A 255 25.97 4.65 -3.47
N GLU A 256 25.28 3.98 -2.54
CA GLU A 256 23.81 4.09 -2.42
C GLU A 256 23.40 5.53 -2.08
N ILE A 257 24.11 6.21 -1.19
CA ILE A 257 23.82 7.60 -0.84
C ILE A 257 24.13 8.58 -1.96
N ARG A 258 25.16 8.33 -2.76
CA ARG A 258 25.37 9.11 -4.01
C ARG A 258 24.17 8.97 -4.94
N SER A 259 23.59 7.77 -5.08
CA SER A 259 22.36 7.58 -5.84
C SER A 259 21.23 8.43 -5.28
N ALA A 260 21.00 8.44 -3.97
CA ALA A 260 19.96 9.23 -3.31
C ALA A 260 20.16 10.74 -3.51
N VAL A 261 21.40 11.23 -3.42
CA VAL A 261 21.73 12.64 -3.70
C VAL A 261 21.42 13.00 -5.16
N LEU A 262 21.79 12.15 -6.10
CA LEU A 262 21.50 12.36 -7.52
C LEU A 262 19.99 12.34 -7.79
N MET A 263 19.22 11.46 -7.15
CA MET A 263 17.74 11.45 -7.22
C MET A 263 17.15 12.76 -6.68
N THR A 264 17.67 13.25 -5.55
CA THR A 264 17.24 14.53 -4.97
C THR A 264 17.46 15.68 -5.93
N LEU A 265 18.61 15.72 -6.62
CA LEU A 265 18.88 16.73 -7.64
C LEU A 265 18.02 16.57 -8.89
N ALA A 266 17.75 15.33 -9.32
CA ALA A 266 16.88 15.04 -10.46
C ALA A 266 15.43 15.48 -10.20
N LEU A 267 14.94 15.35 -8.98
CA LEU A 267 13.64 15.85 -8.56
C LEU A 267 13.52 17.36 -8.72
N ASN A 268 14.59 18.13 -8.49
CA ASN A 268 14.61 19.58 -8.66
C ASN A 268 14.64 20.04 -10.13
N ARG A 269 14.51 19.12 -11.10
CA ARG A 269 14.54 19.44 -12.53
C ARG A 269 13.16 19.31 -13.17
N GLY A 270 12.83 20.30 -14.01
CA GLY A 270 11.55 20.31 -14.72
C GLY A 270 10.36 20.27 -13.76
N GLU A 271 9.39 19.44 -14.08
CA GLU A 271 8.17 19.21 -13.26
C GLU A 271 8.28 18.02 -12.31
N ASN A 272 9.47 17.40 -12.20
CA ASN A 272 9.64 16.16 -11.45
C ASN A 272 9.22 16.28 -9.98
N LEU A 273 9.63 17.36 -9.32
CA LEU A 273 9.28 17.59 -7.92
C LEU A 273 7.77 17.74 -7.74
N LYS A 274 7.11 18.48 -8.61
CA LYS A 274 5.66 18.69 -8.56
C LYS A 274 4.90 17.37 -8.76
N ASN A 275 5.32 16.56 -9.75
CA ASN A 275 4.71 15.24 -9.99
C ASN A 275 4.93 14.30 -8.79
N TRP A 276 6.14 14.31 -8.19
CA TRP A 276 6.44 13.55 -6.98
C TRP A 276 5.61 14.02 -5.78
N GLU A 277 5.53 15.34 -5.55
CA GLU A 277 4.73 15.91 -4.46
C GLU A 277 3.24 15.58 -4.59
N ASN A 278 2.67 15.61 -5.78
CA ASN A 278 1.27 15.25 -6.01
C ASN A 278 0.99 13.81 -5.57
N ILE A 279 1.89 12.88 -5.88
CA ILE A 279 1.77 11.47 -5.46
C ILE A 279 1.99 11.37 -3.94
N TYR A 280 3.12 11.87 -3.45
CA TYR A 280 3.51 11.75 -2.05
C TYR A 280 2.48 12.35 -1.08
N ARG A 281 2.00 13.57 -1.36
CA ARG A 281 1.00 14.25 -0.50
C ARG A 281 -0.33 13.52 -0.50
N THR A 282 -0.75 13.01 -1.64
CA THR A 282 -1.99 12.23 -1.74
C THR A 282 -1.87 10.91 -0.98
N THR A 283 -0.77 10.19 -1.16
CA THR A 283 -0.51 8.94 -0.42
C THR A 283 -0.42 9.22 1.09
N ALA A 284 0.36 10.23 1.50
CA ALA A 284 0.50 10.60 2.90
C ALA A 284 -0.82 11.05 3.56
N PHE A 285 -1.77 11.59 2.80
CA PHE A 285 -3.10 11.91 3.31
C PHE A 285 -3.87 10.65 3.75
N PHE A 286 -3.77 9.56 2.98
CA PHE A 286 -4.50 8.33 3.27
C PHE A 286 -3.82 7.43 4.30
N VAL A 287 -2.49 7.34 4.27
CA VAL A 287 -1.73 6.36 5.08
C VAL A 287 -0.81 6.99 6.14
N GLY A 288 -0.73 8.33 6.17
CA GLY A 288 0.20 9.04 7.05
C GLY A 288 1.55 9.34 6.39
N LYS A 289 2.34 10.17 7.04
CA LYS A 289 3.70 10.49 6.57
C LYS A 289 4.64 9.33 6.89
N SER A 290 5.52 9.03 5.94
CA SER A 290 6.62 8.09 6.17
C SER A 290 7.57 8.61 7.26
N ASP A 291 8.16 7.69 8.01
CA ASP A 291 9.26 7.95 8.94
C ASP A 291 10.65 7.69 8.33
N ASP A 292 10.68 7.24 7.08
CA ASP A 292 11.92 7.09 6.31
C ASP A 292 12.55 8.44 5.95
N LEU A 293 13.87 8.44 5.76
CA LEU A 293 14.57 9.59 5.21
C LEU A 293 14.21 9.73 3.72
N GLY A 294 13.92 10.93 3.29
CA GLY A 294 13.48 11.16 1.93
C GLY A 294 14.03 12.46 1.32
N TYR A 295 13.38 12.90 0.26
CA TYR A 295 13.75 14.10 -0.49
C TYR A 295 13.97 15.32 0.41
N LEU A 296 13.05 15.61 1.35
CA LEU A 296 13.13 16.81 2.19
C LEU A 296 14.37 16.82 3.10
N ASP A 297 14.76 15.66 3.64
CA ASP A 297 15.95 15.56 4.49
C ASP A 297 17.23 15.78 3.70
N PHE A 298 17.33 15.12 2.55
CA PHE A 298 18.51 15.22 1.69
C PHE A 298 18.62 16.59 1.05
N GLN A 299 17.53 17.19 0.59
CA GLN A 299 17.51 18.56 0.04
C GLN A 299 17.99 19.58 1.07
N ARG A 300 17.54 19.46 2.33
CA ARG A 300 17.99 20.34 3.41
C ARG A 300 19.49 20.23 3.64
N ILE A 301 20.03 19.01 3.74
CA ILE A 301 21.47 18.82 3.95
C ILE A 301 22.27 19.30 2.73
N LEU A 302 21.79 19.05 1.51
CA LEU A 302 22.43 19.56 0.30
C LEU A 302 22.51 21.08 0.30
N ALA A 303 21.42 21.77 0.65
CA ALA A 303 21.40 23.23 0.74
C ALA A 303 22.36 23.75 1.81
N GLU A 304 22.45 23.08 2.96
CA GLU A 304 23.35 23.47 4.04
C GLU A 304 24.84 23.24 3.71
N VAL A 305 25.17 22.21 2.93
CA VAL A 305 26.55 21.84 2.63
C VAL A 305 27.05 22.48 1.33
N TYR A 306 26.25 22.44 0.28
CA TYR A 306 26.64 22.86 -1.06
C TYR A 306 26.00 24.19 -1.50
N GLY A 307 25.02 24.71 -0.72
CA GLY A 307 24.20 25.84 -1.12
C GLY A 307 23.05 25.42 -2.02
N ASN A 308 22.26 26.42 -2.47
CA ASN A 308 20.99 26.17 -3.18
C ASN A 308 21.15 25.72 -4.65
N ALA A 309 22.34 25.77 -5.21
CA ALA A 309 22.57 25.50 -6.63
C ALA A 309 23.83 24.64 -6.85
N VAL A 310 23.81 23.43 -6.32
CA VAL A 310 24.93 22.49 -6.50
C VAL A 310 24.97 21.93 -7.93
N SER A 311 26.17 21.93 -8.54
CA SER A 311 26.40 21.32 -9.84
C SER A 311 26.93 19.90 -9.73
N LEU A 312 26.71 19.05 -10.75
CA LEU A 312 27.26 17.69 -10.81
C LEU A 312 28.80 17.71 -10.78
N LYS A 313 29.42 18.71 -11.39
CA LYS A 313 30.88 18.89 -11.36
C LYS A 313 31.38 19.13 -9.93
N GLN A 314 30.70 19.98 -9.17
CA GLN A 314 31.05 20.25 -7.78
C GLN A 314 30.94 18.99 -6.91
N LEU A 315 29.85 18.22 -7.07
CA LEU A 315 29.71 16.93 -6.37
C LEU A 315 30.88 15.97 -6.68
N ALA A 316 31.27 15.89 -7.94
CA ALA A 316 32.31 14.95 -8.37
C ALA A 316 33.72 15.34 -7.90
N THR A 317 33.97 16.62 -7.61
CA THR A 317 35.34 17.12 -7.30
C THR A 317 35.54 17.51 -5.84
N ASP A 318 34.49 17.80 -5.08
CA ASP A 318 34.61 18.27 -3.69
C ASP A 318 34.38 17.15 -2.67
N SER A 319 35.45 16.43 -2.36
CA SER A 319 35.40 15.35 -1.37
C SER A 319 35.14 15.86 0.05
N SER A 320 35.56 17.08 0.38
CA SER A 320 35.41 17.62 1.74
C SER A 320 33.93 17.93 2.04
N GLN A 321 33.22 18.49 1.08
CA GLN A 321 31.77 18.71 1.21
C GLN A 321 30.99 17.39 1.22
N TRP A 322 31.44 16.40 0.46
CA TRP A 322 30.86 15.06 0.52
C TRP A 322 30.98 14.42 1.92
N GLU A 323 32.15 14.48 2.53
CA GLU A 323 32.36 14.00 3.92
C GLU A 323 31.48 14.75 4.91
N LEU A 324 31.34 16.08 4.77
CA LEU A 324 30.45 16.88 5.59
C LEU A 324 28.97 16.49 5.40
N PHE A 325 28.54 16.22 4.15
CA PHE A 325 27.22 15.71 3.85
C PHE A 325 26.95 14.40 4.59
N MET A 326 27.85 13.41 4.45
CA MET A 326 27.74 12.11 5.11
C MET A 326 27.69 12.24 6.65
N LYS A 327 28.53 13.11 7.22
CA LYS A 327 28.53 13.40 8.67
C LYS A 327 27.20 14.00 9.15
N LYS A 328 26.57 14.87 8.35
CA LYS A 328 25.25 15.42 8.67
C LYS A 328 24.14 14.39 8.50
N ALA A 329 24.16 13.61 7.40
CA ALA A 329 23.19 12.55 7.15
C ALA A 329 23.20 11.47 8.25
N ALA A 330 24.39 11.12 8.75
CA ALA A 330 24.53 10.17 9.85
C ALA A 330 23.82 10.61 11.16
N LYS A 331 23.58 11.91 11.35
CA LYS A 331 22.88 12.45 12.51
C LYS A 331 21.36 12.44 12.36
N LEU A 332 20.83 12.14 11.18
CA LEU A 332 19.40 12.03 10.97
C LEU A 332 18.83 10.86 11.78
N ARG A 333 17.58 10.97 12.16
CA ARG A 333 16.88 9.91 12.90
C ARG A 333 16.61 8.71 11.97
N PRO A 334 16.88 7.47 12.40
CA PRO A 334 16.49 6.28 11.64
C PRO A 334 14.97 6.11 11.65
N PRO A 335 14.41 5.36 10.67
CA PRO A 335 13.00 4.99 10.71
C PRO A 335 12.71 4.10 11.92
N ALA A 336 11.52 4.23 12.50
CA ALA A 336 11.07 3.40 13.61
C ALA A 336 10.60 2.01 13.13
N ILE A 337 10.09 1.93 11.88
CA ILE A 337 9.58 0.71 11.28
C ILE A 337 10.65 0.12 10.36
N ASN A 338 11.01 -1.14 10.59
CA ASN A 338 11.89 -1.86 9.70
C ASN A 338 11.09 -2.56 8.59
N SER A 339 11.39 -2.24 7.35
CA SER A 339 10.81 -2.86 6.16
C SER A 339 11.85 -3.57 5.28
N ILE A 340 13.12 -3.57 5.67
CA ILE A 340 14.18 -4.32 4.99
C ILE A 340 14.23 -5.73 5.58
N PRO A 341 14.21 -6.79 4.76
CA PRO A 341 14.42 -8.15 5.25
C PRO A 341 15.81 -8.30 5.89
N ILE A 342 15.85 -8.63 7.17
CA ILE A 342 17.07 -8.92 7.92
C ILE A 342 16.99 -10.38 8.34
N PHE A 343 17.88 -11.22 7.80
CA PHE A 343 17.83 -12.68 7.99
C PHE A 343 18.78 -13.19 9.06
N ASP A 344 19.73 -12.37 9.51
CA ASP A 344 20.74 -12.80 10.47
C ASP A 344 20.45 -12.17 11.83
N GLU A 345 20.14 -13.00 12.82
CA GLU A 345 19.92 -12.58 14.20
C GLU A 345 21.18 -11.95 14.83
N THR A 346 22.35 -12.26 14.31
CA THR A 346 23.62 -11.67 14.73
C THR A 346 23.76 -10.19 14.34
N ILE A 347 22.97 -9.74 13.35
CA ILE A 347 22.93 -8.34 12.88
C ILE A 347 21.98 -7.48 13.75
N GLN A 348 21.22 -8.06 14.66
CA GLN A 348 20.26 -7.36 15.53
C GLN A 348 20.85 -6.14 16.28
N PRO A 349 22.09 -6.16 16.80
CA PRO A 349 22.66 -5.00 17.46
C PRO A 349 22.89 -3.80 16.53
N ASP A 350 22.99 -4.04 15.22
CA ASP A 350 23.32 -3.03 14.20
C ASP A 350 22.16 -2.74 13.25
N ARG A 351 20.94 -3.07 13.71
CA ARG A 351 19.70 -2.91 12.92
C ARG A 351 19.53 -1.50 12.35
N GLU A 352 19.88 -0.47 13.14
CA GLU A 352 19.81 0.93 12.69
C GLU A 352 20.69 1.16 11.45
N ARG A 353 21.87 0.59 11.42
CA ARG A 353 22.80 0.69 10.29
C ARG A 353 22.20 0.10 9.00
N GLU A 354 21.44 -0.99 9.10
CA GLU A 354 20.86 -1.67 7.95
C GLU A 354 19.64 -0.94 7.38
N ILE A 355 18.82 -0.32 8.22
CA ILE A 355 17.54 0.26 7.81
C ILE A 355 17.62 1.76 7.53
N LYS A 356 18.65 2.46 8.06
CA LYS A 356 18.78 3.90 7.90
C LYS A 356 19.26 4.26 6.51
N GLY A 357 18.41 4.93 5.76
CA GLY A 357 18.71 5.33 4.40
C GLY A 357 17.60 6.13 3.76
N PHE A 358 17.85 6.56 2.54
CA PHE A 358 16.90 7.33 1.74
C PHE A 358 15.93 6.38 1.03
N ARG A 359 14.65 6.75 1.00
CA ARG A 359 13.63 6.15 0.13
C ARG A 359 13.06 7.18 -0.82
N PHE A 360 12.81 6.74 -2.05
CA PHE A 360 12.30 7.62 -3.10
C PHE A 360 10.83 7.98 -2.87
N MET A 361 10.02 7.01 -2.46
CA MET A 361 8.58 7.16 -2.22
C MET A 361 8.16 6.37 -0.96
N GLY A 362 8.95 6.46 0.09
CA GLY A 362 8.72 5.76 1.34
C GLY A 362 7.51 6.24 2.13
#